data_a9ba534e45171da7b82461d9a69e1dfd
#
_entry.id   a9ba534e45171da7b82461d9a69e1dfd
#
_cell.length_a   1.000
_cell.length_b   1.000
_cell.length_c   1.000
_cell.angle_alpha   90.00
_cell.angle_beta   90.00
_cell.angle_gamma   90.00
#
_symmetry.space_group_name_H-M   'P 1'
#
loop_
_entity.id
_entity.type
_entity.pdbx_description
1 polymer ?
#
loop_
_entity_poly.entity_id
_entity_poly.type
_entity_poly.pdbx_seq_one_letter_code
_entity_poly.pdbx_strand_id
1 'polypeptide(L)'
;MGSSLDVIGPMTKTVFDAKTLYGIISNYEARDSTAVPVANRSSDKVLKKRIAIPKGIFDQGGIDEEVKANFESIRKGMEAEGYVFEEVDLPHLGDSLAVYYIIMPAEVSSNLARLDGIRYGDRVGDSKKQQDLYGDTRGALFGKEVRRRILLGTYVLSHGYYDAYYNKAVALRDIIRKELEDVLKDYDAVFTPTAPTAAFKIGDKANDPVAMYLCDLFTVPANIAQHPAISIPSGKTAEGLPLGVQFIGARFAEEKLFTLGEVVEKVRGTMS
;
A
#
# COMPACT_ATOMS: atom_id res chain seq x y z
N MET A 1 -6.82 10.86 -3.53
CA MET A 1 -6.42 10.97 -4.94
C MET A 1 -6.95 9.81 -5.78
N GLY A 2 -6.74 8.57 -5.37
CA GLY A 2 -7.22 7.36 -6.03
C GLY A 2 -8.41 6.79 -5.30
N SER A 3 -9.62 6.90 -5.85
CA SER A 3 -10.87 6.54 -5.16
C SER A 3 -10.94 5.08 -4.73
N SER A 4 -10.30 4.17 -5.48
CA SER A 4 -10.29 2.74 -5.18
C SER A 4 -9.04 2.25 -4.44
N LEU A 5 -8.07 3.13 -4.20
CA LEU A 5 -6.74 2.78 -3.70
C LEU A 5 -6.34 3.54 -2.43
N ASP A 6 -6.88 4.75 -2.23
CA ASP A 6 -6.56 5.55 -1.04
C ASP A 6 -7.10 4.88 0.22
N VAL A 7 -6.27 4.81 1.26
CA VAL A 7 -6.60 4.21 2.55
C VAL A 7 -6.28 5.20 3.66
N ILE A 8 -7.21 5.39 4.60
CA ILE A 8 -7.00 6.15 5.83
C ILE A 8 -6.56 5.17 6.90
N GLY A 9 -5.38 5.37 7.50
CA GLY A 9 -4.85 4.51 8.55
C GLY A 9 -4.06 5.28 9.59
N PRO A 10 -4.02 4.79 10.85
CA PRO A 10 -3.22 5.39 11.91
C PRO A 10 -1.72 5.16 11.68
N MET A 11 -0.89 6.15 11.99
CA MET A 11 0.56 6.06 12.09
C MET A 11 0.98 6.41 13.51
N THR A 12 1.48 5.43 14.26
CA THR A 12 1.76 5.53 15.68
C THR A 12 3.10 4.91 16.05
N LYS A 13 3.53 5.06 17.30
CA LYS A 13 4.78 4.47 17.79
C LYS A 13 4.62 3.02 18.22
N THR A 14 3.41 2.60 18.59
CA THR A 14 3.10 1.24 19.04
C THR A 14 1.89 0.68 18.34
N VAL A 15 1.80 -0.65 18.25
CA VAL A 15 0.63 -1.35 17.72
C VAL A 15 -0.60 -1.09 18.60
N PHE A 16 -0.42 -0.97 19.90
CA PHE A 16 -1.51 -0.61 20.84
C PHE A 16 -2.15 0.73 20.50
N ASP A 17 -1.35 1.77 20.23
CA ASP A 17 -1.85 3.09 19.85
C ASP A 17 -2.54 3.03 18.48
N ALA A 18 -1.98 2.28 17.51
CA ALA A 18 -2.60 2.09 16.20
C ALA A 18 -3.97 1.43 16.33
N LYS A 19 -4.09 0.37 17.13
CA LYS A 19 -5.34 -0.32 17.42
C LYS A 19 -6.37 0.60 18.08
N THR A 20 -5.92 1.42 19.03
CA THR A 20 -6.78 2.39 19.75
C THR A 20 -7.36 3.42 18.78
N LEU A 21 -6.52 4.03 17.95
CA LEU A 21 -6.97 5.01 16.95
C LEU A 21 -7.85 4.36 15.88
N TYR A 22 -7.48 3.16 15.40
CA TYR A 22 -8.30 2.42 14.45
C TYR A 22 -9.71 2.16 15.00
N GLY A 23 -9.84 1.78 16.26
CA GLY A 23 -11.14 1.59 16.92
C GLY A 23 -12.03 2.84 16.92
N ILE A 24 -11.42 4.03 16.90
CA ILE A 24 -12.14 5.30 16.82
C ILE A 24 -12.56 5.63 15.39
N ILE A 25 -11.67 5.48 14.41
CA ILE A 25 -11.92 5.90 13.02
C ILE A 25 -12.68 4.86 12.18
N SER A 26 -12.72 3.60 12.59
CA SER A 26 -13.34 2.50 11.83
C SER A 26 -14.85 2.36 12.03
N ASN A 27 -15.50 3.36 12.58
CA ASN A 27 -16.94 3.33 12.80
C ASN A 27 -17.73 3.39 11.47
N TYR A 28 -18.89 2.72 11.48
CA TYR A 28 -19.81 2.78 10.36
C TYR A 28 -20.54 4.13 10.31
N GLU A 29 -20.54 4.76 9.16
CA GLU A 29 -21.32 5.97 8.88
C GLU A 29 -22.19 5.75 7.63
N ALA A 30 -23.51 5.78 7.80
CA ALA A 30 -24.48 5.45 6.75
C ALA A 30 -24.45 6.42 5.56
N ARG A 31 -23.93 7.64 5.73
CA ARG A 31 -23.76 8.65 4.65
C ARG A 31 -22.53 8.39 3.79
N ASP A 32 -21.62 7.53 4.24
CA ASP A 32 -20.46 7.10 3.47
C ASP A 32 -20.82 5.81 2.72
N SER A 33 -20.96 5.92 1.40
CA SER A 33 -21.31 4.78 0.54
C SER A 33 -20.22 3.70 0.48
N THR A 34 -19.01 3.98 0.96
CA THR A 34 -17.90 3.01 1.03
C THR A 34 -17.82 2.31 2.38
N ALA A 35 -18.51 2.82 3.41
CA ALA A 35 -18.51 2.21 4.73
C ALA A 35 -19.26 0.87 4.75
N VAL A 36 -18.65 -0.14 5.35
CA VAL A 36 -19.25 -1.48 5.49
C VAL A 36 -19.83 -1.64 6.89
N PRO A 37 -21.13 -2.04 7.03
CA PRO A 37 -21.73 -2.29 8.32
C PRO A 37 -20.94 -3.31 9.15
N VAL A 38 -20.83 -3.09 10.45
CA VAL A 38 -20.07 -3.95 11.37
C VAL A 38 -20.53 -5.40 11.31
N ALA A 39 -21.83 -5.65 11.16
CA ALA A 39 -22.40 -7.00 11.01
C ALA A 39 -21.86 -7.78 9.80
N ASN A 40 -21.35 -7.09 8.78
CA ASN A 40 -20.81 -7.68 7.56
C ASN A 40 -19.27 -7.82 7.60
N ARG A 41 -18.63 -7.51 8.73
CA ARG A 41 -17.18 -7.64 8.92
C ARG A 41 -16.86 -8.99 9.53
N SER A 42 -15.65 -9.50 9.25
CA SER A 42 -15.18 -10.73 9.90
C SER A 42 -15.13 -10.56 11.41
N SER A 43 -15.67 -11.54 12.15
CA SER A 43 -15.57 -11.60 13.61
C SER A 43 -14.48 -12.59 14.08
N ASP A 44 -13.81 -13.28 13.16
CA ASP A 44 -12.79 -14.27 13.50
C ASP A 44 -11.52 -13.59 13.99
N LYS A 45 -11.24 -13.75 15.28
CA LYS A 45 -10.05 -13.20 15.96
C LYS A 45 -9.03 -14.27 16.31
N VAL A 46 -9.36 -15.54 16.06
CA VAL A 46 -8.50 -16.67 16.45
C VAL A 46 -7.39 -16.83 15.40
N LEU A 47 -6.14 -16.81 15.86
CA LEU A 47 -4.99 -17.08 15.00
C LEU A 47 -4.78 -18.58 14.84
N LYS A 48 -4.56 -19.00 13.58
CA LYS A 48 -4.10 -20.35 13.23
C LYS A 48 -2.61 -20.53 13.51
N LYS A 49 -1.89 -19.41 13.73
CA LYS A 49 -0.44 -19.31 13.80
C LYS A 49 0.30 -19.79 12.54
N ARG A 50 -0.37 -19.69 11.39
CA ARG A 50 0.21 -20.00 10.07
C ARG A 50 0.32 -18.72 9.26
N ILE A 51 1.53 -18.44 8.78
CA ILE A 51 1.87 -17.23 8.06
C ILE A 51 2.42 -17.62 6.68
N ALA A 52 1.90 -17.01 5.64
CA ALA A 52 2.35 -17.22 4.27
C ALA A 52 3.51 -16.26 3.93
N ILE A 53 4.52 -16.75 3.24
CA ILE A 53 5.58 -15.95 2.60
C ILE A 53 5.45 -16.15 1.09
N PRO A 54 5.35 -15.06 0.28
CA PRO A 54 5.35 -15.21 -1.17
C PRO A 54 6.65 -15.85 -1.64
N LYS A 55 6.56 -16.92 -2.41
CA LYS A 55 7.73 -17.61 -2.97
C LYS A 55 8.51 -16.66 -3.87
N GLY A 56 9.84 -16.68 -3.75
CA GLY A 56 10.70 -15.82 -4.55
C GLY A 56 10.61 -14.33 -4.21
N ILE A 57 10.11 -13.97 -3.01
CA ILE A 57 9.93 -12.57 -2.60
C ILE A 57 11.22 -11.73 -2.71
N PHE A 58 12.38 -12.36 -2.61
CA PHE A 58 13.68 -11.70 -2.71
C PHE A 58 14.34 -11.81 -4.09
N ASP A 59 13.70 -12.47 -5.07
CA ASP A 59 14.28 -12.72 -6.39
C ASP A 59 14.16 -11.49 -7.32
N GLN A 60 13.35 -10.51 -6.96
CA GLN A 60 13.05 -9.34 -7.80
C GLN A 60 14.21 -8.32 -7.91
N GLY A 61 15.32 -8.55 -7.19
CA GLY A 61 16.47 -7.63 -7.17
C GLY A 61 16.19 -6.30 -6.42
N GLY A 62 17.25 -5.58 -6.11
CA GLY A 62 17.14 -4.25 -5.48
C GLY A 62 16.69 -4.26 -4.02
N ILE A 63 16.73 -5.40 -3.35
CA ILE A 63 16.42 -5.52 -1.93
C ILE A 63 17.73 -5.59 -1.15
N ASP A 64 17.90 -4.68 -0.19
CA ASP A 64 19.09 -4.61 0.65
C ASP A 64 19.27 -5.86 1.52
N GLU A 65 20.52 -6.29 1.68
CA GLU A 65 20.84 -7.46 2.51
C GLU A 65 20.46 -7.27 3.99
N GLU A 66 20.50 -6.03 4.51
CA GLU A 66 20.07 -5.72 5.86
C GLU A 66 18.54 -5.87 6.02
N VAL A 67 17.76 -5.57 4.97
CA VAL A 67 16.30 -5.82 4.95
C VAL A 67 16.01 -7.31 4.99
N LYS A 68 16.74 -8.11 4.18
CA LYS A 68 16.61 -9.59 4.18
C LYS A 68 16.97 -10.18 5.53
N ALA A 69 18.12 -9.76 6.10
CA ALA A 69 18.58 -10.23 7.40
C ALA A 69 17.59 -9.90 8.53
N ASN A 70 17.02 -8.67 8.52
CA ASN A 70 16.01 -8.25 9.47
C ASN A 70 14.72 -9.07 9.33
N PHE A 71 14.25 -9.29 8.10
CA PHE A 71 13.08 -10.11 7.81
C PHE A 71 13.24 -11.53 8.37
N GLU A 72 14.36 -12.18 8.09
CA GLU A 72 14.68 -13.52 8.59
C GLU A 72 14.83 -13.58 10.12
N SER A 73 15.35 -12.52 10.74
CA SER A 73 15.46 -12.41 12.18
C SER A 73 14.08 -12.38 12.87
N ILE A 74 13.16 -11.56 12.34
CA ILE A 74 11.78 -11.50 12.85
C ILE A 74 11.06 -12.83 12.62
N ARG A 75 11.20 -13.44 11.44
CA ARG A 75 10.63 -14.76 11.14
C ARG A 75 11.03 -15.79 12.20
N LYS A 76 12.34 -15.93 12.46
CA LYS A 76 12.87 -16.87 13.48
C LYS A 76 12.36 -16.56 14.88
N GLY A 77 12.29 -15.28 15.25
CA GLY A 77 11.74 -14.87 16.54
C GLY A 77 10.27 -15.25 16.70
N MET A 78 9.46 -15.08 15.66
CA MET A 78 8.06 -15.49 15.68
C MET A 78 7.90 -17.02 15.65
N GLU A 79 8.79 -17.76 14.99
CA GLU A 79 8.82 -19.23 15.02
C GLU A 79 9.04 -19.73 16.47
N ALA A 80 9.91 -19.06 17.25
CA ALA A 80 10.08 -19.35 18.66
C ALA A 80 8.83 -19.08 19.52
N GLU A 81 7.92 -18.19 19.06
CA GLU A 81 6.60 -17.96 19.68
C GLU A 81 5.53 -18.95 19.16
N GLY A 82 5.94 -19.94 18.35
CA GLY A 82 5.08 -21.01 17.87
C GLY A 82 4.30 -20.69 16.58
N TYR A 83 4.74 -19.71 15.80
CA TYR A 83 4.21 -19.44 14.45
C TYR A 83 4.91 -20.33 13.43
N VAL A 84 4.18 -20.75 12.40
CA VAL A 84 4.69 -21.54 11.27
C VAL A 84 4.66 -20.67 10.02
N PHE A 85 5.81 -20.56 9.35
CA PHE A 85 5.94 -19.84 8.10
C PHE A 85 6.07 -20.83 6.94
N GLU A 86 5.28 -20.60 5.88
CA GLU A 86 5.27 -21.46 4.70
C GLU A 86 5.34 -20.61 3.43
N GLU A 87 6.17 -21.04 2.49
CA GLU A 87 6.19 -20.39 1.17
C GLU A 87 4.94 -20.77 0.37
N VAL A 88 4.31 -19.76 -0.23
CA VAL A 88 3.12 -19.91 -1.06
C VAL A 88 3.35 -19.32 -2.45
N ASP A 89 2.71 -19.89 -3.44
CA ASP A 89 2.74 -19.39 -4.80
C ASP A 89 1.70 -18.27 -4.98
N LEU A 90 2.20 -17.08 -5.35
CA LEU A 90 1.40 -15.88 -5.66
C LEU A 90 1.97 -15.27 -6.95
N PRO A 91 1.73 -15.91 -8.11
CA PRO A 91 2.45 -15.63 -9.35
C PRO A 91 2.25 -14.21 -9.87
N HIS A 92 1.11 -13.56 -9.56
CA HIS A 92 0.82 -12.21 -10.04
C HIS A 92 1.03 -11.13 -8.97
N LEU A 93 1.49 -11.48 -7.76
CA LEU A 93 1.72 -10.47 -6.71
C LEU A 93 2.74 -9.42 -7.15
N GLY A 94 3.79 -9.83 -7.87
CA GLY A 94 4.81 -8.93 -8.42
C GLY A 94 4.29 -7.95 -9.46
N ASP A 95 3.19 -8.25 -10.14
CA ASP A 95 2.56 -7.38 -11.14
C ASP A 95 1.80 -6.21 -10.49
N SER A 96 1.59 -6.23 -9.19
CA SER A 96 0.82 -5.21 -8.45
C SER A 96 1.33 -3.80 -8.70
N LEU A 97 2.65 -3.63 -8.79
CA LEU A 97 3.27 -2.32 -9.04
C LEU A 97 2.87 -1.77 -10.42
N ALA A 98 2.93 -2.59 -11.48
CA ALA A 98 2.53 -2.21 -12.83
C ALA A 98 1.02 -1.87 -12.88
N VAL A 99 0.18 -2.70 -12.25
CA VAL A 99 -1.27 -2.49 -12.14
C VAL A 99 -1.58 -1.16 -11.43
N TYR A 100 -0.87 -0.88 -10.33
CA TYR A 100 -1.02 0.37 -9.58
C TYR A 100 -0.70 1.59 -10.44
N TYR A 101 0.43 1.57 -11.16
CA TYR A 101 0.84 2.70 -11.99
C TYR A 101 0.02 2.89 -13.28
N ILE A 102 -0.93 2.02 -13.54
CA ILE A 102 -1.97 2.21 -14.56
C ILE A 102 -3.27 2.75 -13.92
N ILE A 103 -3.78 2.08 -12.89
CA ILE A 103 -5.07 2.42 -12.28
C ILE A 103 -4.99 3.75 -11.53
N MET A 104 -3.96 3.95 -10.72
CA MET A 104 -3.85 5.15 -9.88
C MET A 104 -3.75 6.44 -10.70
N PRO A 105 -2.90 6.57 -11.74
CA PRO A 105 -2.90 7.75 -12.59
C PRO A 105 -4.24 7.97 -13.31
N ALA A 106 -4.93 6.92 -13.75
CA ALA A 106 -6.25 7.02 -14.36
C ALA A 106 -7.26 7.67 -13.40
N GLU A 107 -7.31 7.21 -12.15
CA GLU A 107 -8.17 7.79 -11.11
C GLU A 107 -7.74 9.21 -10.73
N VAL A 108 -6.45 9.47 -10.60
CA VAL A 108 -5.89 10.80 -10.31
C VAL A 108 -6.29 11.81 -11.39
N SER A 109 -6.16 11.46 -12.67
CA SER A 109 -6.51 12.36 -13.77
C SER A 109 -7.99 12.76 -13.73
N SER A 110 -8.87 11.83 -13.40
CA SER A 110 -10.30 12.06 -13.24
C SER A 110 -10.63 12.85 -11.97
N ASN A 111 -10.10 12.42 -10.82
CA ASN A 111 -10.44 13.03 -9.53
C ASN A 111 -9.90 14.44 -9.37
N LEU A 112 -8.68 14.72 -9.84
CA LEU A 112 -8.09 16.05 -9.75
C LEU A 112 -8.62 17.02 -10.83
N ALA A 113 -9.45 16.57 -11.77
CA ALA A 113 -10.10 17.44 -12.75
C ALA A 113 -11.01 18.50 -12.06
N ARG A 114 -11.53 18.19 -10.86
CA ARG A 114 -12.35 19.11 -10.07
C ARG A 114 -11.60 20.30 -9.48
N LEU A 115 -10.27 20.21 -9.34
CA LEU A 115 -9.42 21.28 -8.83
C LEU A 115 -9.08 22.23 -9.97
N ASP A 116 -9.93 23.19 -10.20
CA ASP A 116 -9.96 24.06 -11.38
C ASP A 116 -9.68 25.55 -11.06
N GLY A 117 -9.59 25.91 -9.77
CA GLY A 117 -9.46 27.32 -9.34
C GLY A 117 -10.73 28.15 -9.50
N ILE A 118 -11.88 27.52 -9.83
CA ILE A 118 -13.19 28.18 -9.93
C ILE A 118 -14.08 27.77 -8.78
N ARG A 119 -14.29 26.46 -8.60
CA ARG A 119 -15.10 25.89 -7.52
C ARG A 119 -14.26 25.40 -6.35
N TYR A 120 -13.06 24.91 -6.64
CA TYR A 120 -12.18 24.31 -5.65
C TYR A 120 -10.73 24.72 -5.87
N GLY A 121 -10.01 24.96 -4.77
CA GLY A 121 -8.61 25.34 -4.75
C GLY A 121 -8.36 26.82 -5.01
N ASP A 122 -7.09 27.20 -4.91
CA ASP A 122 -6.66 28.56 -5.21
C ASP A 122 -6.68 28.81 -6.71
N ARG A 123 -6.81 30.08 -7.07
CA ARG A 123 -6.83 30.57 -8.45
C ARG A 123 -5.56 31.36 -8.76
N VAL A 124 -4.99 31.12 -9.93
CA VAL A 124 -3.86 31.90 -10.47
C VAL A 124 -4.24 32.45 -11.84
N GLY A 125 -3.91 33.74 -12.05
CA GLY A 125 -4.21 34.46 -13.29
C GLY A 125 -5.60 35.12 -13.30
N ASP A 126 -5.71 36.15 -14.13
CA ASP A 126 -6.93 36.97 -14.34
C ASP A 126 -7.48 36.84 -15.75
N SER A 127 -7.16 35.75 -16.45
CA SER A 127 -7.63 35.55 -17.82
C SER A 127 -9.15 35.51 -17.89
N LYS A 128 -9.71 36.24 -18.84
CA LYS A 128 -11.14 36.20 -19.14
C LYS A 128 -11.54 34.96 -19.94
N LYS A 129 -10.53 34.22 -20.45
CA LYS A 129 -10.75 32.97 -21.16
C LYS A 129 -10.59 31.82 -20.15
N GLN A 130 -11.62 31.02 -20.00
CA GLN A 130 -11.67 29.91 -19.08
C GLN A 130 -10.53 28.92 -19.32
N GLN A 131 -10.17 28.66 -20.57
CA GLN A 131 -9.12 27.72 -20.94
C GLN A 131 -7.73 28.16 -20.46
N ASP A 132 -7.42 29.46 -20.58
CA ASP A 132 -6.16 30.02 -20.11
C ASP A 132 -6.11 29.99 -18.57
N LEU A 133 -7.24 30.29 -17.88
CA LEU A 133 -7.36 30.23 -16.44
C LEU A 133 -7.07 28.80 -15.89
N TYR A 134 -7.62 27.78 -16.53
CA TYR A 134 -7.31 26.39 -16.16
C TYR A 134 -5.83 26.07 -16.35
N GLY A 135 -5.27 26.47 -17.51
CA GLY A 135 -3.86 26.25 -17.83
C GLY A 135 -2.94 26.90 -16.80
N ASP A 136 -3.17 28.18 -16.51
CA ASP A 136 -2.37 28.96 -15.56
C ASP A 136 -2.46 28.40 -14.14
N THR A 137 -3.68 28.18 -13.65
CA THR A 137 -3.93 27.68 -12.30
C THR A 137 -3.32 26.28 -12.08
N ARG A 138 -3.64 25.35 -12.95
CA ARG A 138 -3.17 23.95 -12.82
C ARG A 138 -1.68 23.83 -13.11
N GLY A 139 -1.15 24.63 -14.04
CA GLY A 139 0.27 24.69 -14.35
C GLY A 139 1.12 25.22 -13.20
N ALA A 140 0.63 26.23 -12.49
CA ALA A 140 1.32 26.86 -11.36
C ALA A 140 1.20 26.05 -10.04
N LEU A 141 0.01 25.50 -9.76
CA LEU A 141 -0.30 24.93 -8.45
C LEU A 141 -0.08 23.41 -8.35
N PHE A 142 -0.13 22.69 -9.46
CA PHE A 142 0.23 21.26 -9.41
C PHE A 142 1.73 21.04 -9.54
N GLY A 143 2.30 20.31 -8.57
CA GLY A 143 3.69 19.88 -8.60
C GLY A 143 4.00 18.95 -9.78
N LYS A 144 5.28 18.79 -10.08
CA LYS A 144 5.78 18.00 -11.23
C LYS A 144 5.20 16.58 -11.28
N GLU A 145 5.21 15.87 -10.15
CA GLU A 145 4.73 14.47 -10.06
C GLU A 145 3.22 14.39 -10.27
N VAL A 146 2.45 15.28 -9.67
CA VAL A 146 1.00 15.32 -9.86
C VAL A 146 0.64 15.54 -11.33
N ARG A 147 1.33 16.47 -12.00
CA ARG A 147 1.13 16.72 -13.45
C ARG A 147 1.49 15.49 -14.28
N ARG A 148 2.58 14.79 -13.95
CA ARG A 148 2.97 13.54 -14.64
C ARG A 148 1.88 12.49 -14.53
N ARG A 149 1.33 12.27 -13.34
CA ARG A 149 0.25 11.31 -13.09
C ARG A 149 -1.04 11.68 -13.82
N ILE A 150 -1.40 12.96 -13.85
CA ILE A 150 -2.56 13.43 -14.62
C ILE A 150 -2.38 13.16 -16.11
N LEU A 151 -1.21 13.47 -16.69
CA LEU A 151 -0.92 13.23 -18.11
C LEU A 151 -0.94 11.73 -18.43
N LEU A 152 -0.30 10.91 -17.61
CA LEU A 152 -0.28 9.46 -17.77
C LEU A 152 -1.69 8.87 -17.68
N GLY A 153 -2.48 9.30 -16.70
CA GLY A 153 -3.86 8.84 -16.54
C GLY A 153 -4.75 9.23 -17.70
N THR A 154 -4.61 10.47 -18.20
CA THR A 154 -5.34 10.93 -19.38
C THR A 154 -4.99 10.08 -20.62
N TYR A 155 -3.70 9.74 -20.77
CA TYR A 155 -3.24 8.87 -21.85
C TYR A 155 -3.84 7.47 -21.76
N VAL A 156 -3.76 6.85 -20.59
CA VAL A 156 -4.28 5.50 -20.32
C VAL A 156 -5.80 5.42 -20.55
N LEU A 157 -6.54 6.48 -20.25
CA LEU A 157 -7.99 6.55 -20.45
C LEU A 157 -8.41 6.96 -21.88
N SER A 158 -7.46 7.31 -22.75
CA SER A 158 -7.77 7.73 -24.11
C SER A 158 -8.18 6.56 -25.01
N HIS A 159 -8.87 6.89 -26.11
CA HIS A 159 -9.36 5.91 -27.06
C HIS A 159 -8.24 5.00 -27.61
N GLY A 160 -8.47 3.71 -27.65
CA GLY A 160 -7.51 2.69 -28.07
C GLY A 160 -6.54 2.24 -26.96
N TYR A 161 -6.22 3.08 -25.98
CA TYR A 161 -5.37 2.72 -24.82
C TYR A 161 -6.17 2.21 -23.64
N TYR A 162 -7.43 2.62 -23.50
CA TYR A 162 -8.31 2.17 -22.43
C TYR A 162 -8.42 0.65 -22.36
N ASP A 163 -8.74 -0.01 -23.45
CA ASP A 163 -8.84 -1.48 -23.50
C ASP A 163 -7.46 -2.16 -23.43
N ALA A 164 -6.43 -1.53 -24.03
CA ALA A 164 -5.10 -2.11 -24.06
C ALA A 164 -4.41 -2.11 -22.68
N TYR A 165 -4.67 -1.13 -21.84
CA TYR A 165 -4.00 -0.94 -20.55
C TYR A 165 -4.96 -0.98 -19.38
N TYR A 166 -5.96 -0.08 -19.30
CA TYR A 166 -6.81 0.08 -18.11
C TYR A 166 -7.64 -1.19 -17.85
N ASN A 167 -8.34 -1.71 -18.82
CA ASN A 167 -9.15 -2.92 -18.66
C ASN A 167 -8.30 -4.13 -18.28
N LYS A 168 -7.10 -4.27 -18.85
CA LYS A 168 -6.18 -5.35 -18.48
C LYS A 168 -5.67 -5.19 -17.05
N ALA A 169 -5.36 -3.98 -16.62
CA ALA A 169 -4.93 -3.72 -15.24
C ALA A 169 -6.05 -4.02 -14.23
N VAL A 170 -7.31 -3.68 -14.55
CA VAL A 170 -8.47 -4.01 -13.72
C VAL A 170 -8.66 -5.53 -13.65
N ALA A 171 -8.58 -6.24 -14.76
CA ALA A 171 -8.69 -7.70 -14.77
C ALA A 171 -7.56 -8.36 -13.95
N LEU A 172 -6.33 -7.89 -14.09
CA LEU A 172 -5.19 -8.42 -13.33
C LEU A 172 -5.29 -8.09 -11.83
N ARG A 173 -5.81 -6.91 -11.47
CA ARG A 173 -6.16 -6.57 -10.08
C ARG A 173 -7.08 -7.61 -9.45
N ASP A 174 -8.10 -8.05 -10.19
CA ASP A 174 -9.06 -9.04 -9.67
C ASP A 174 -8.43 -10.42 -9.51
N ILE A 175 -7.46 -10.78 -10.37
CA ILE A 175 -6.65 -12.01 -10.22
C ILE A 175 -5.79 -11.93 -8.96
N ILE A 176 -5.02 -10.84 -8.77
CA ILE A 176 -4.18 -10.64 -7.59
C ILE A 176 -5.00 -10.69 -6.30
N ARG A 177 -6.17 -10.04 -6.29
CA ARG A 177 -7.10 -10.09 -5.15
C ARG A 177 -7.50 -11.51 -4.83
N LYS A 178 -7.92 -12.28 -5.85
CA LYS A 178 -8.35 -13.65 -5.67
C LYS A 178 -7.24 -14.56 -5.17
N GLU A 179 -6.03 -14.43 -5.66
CA GLU A 179 -4.86 -15.18 -5.17
C GLU A 179 -4.61 -14.92 -3.67
N LEU A 180 -4.66 -13.66 -3.23
CA LEU A 180 -4.52 -13.31 -1.81
C LEU A 180 -5.70 -13.84 -0.98
N GLU A 181 -6.94 -13.69 -1.46
CA GLU A 181 -8.13 -14.24 -0.79
C GLU A 181 -8.04 -15.75 -0.61
N ASP A 182 -7.55 -16.48 -1.62
CA ASP A 182 -7.43 -17.94 -1.57
C ASP A 182 -6.35 -18.36 -0.56
N VAL A 183 -5.18 -17.72 -0.53
CA VAL A 183 -4.13 -17.98 0.46
C VAL A 183 -4.61 -17.65 1.88
N LEU A 184 -5.28 -16.52 2.07
CA LEU A 184 -5.74 -16.07 3.39
C LEU A 184 -6.90 -16.91 3.98
N LYS A 185 -7.43 -17.88 3.25
CA LYS A 185 -8.32 -18.91 3.83
C LYS A 185 -7.58 -19.86 4.79
N ASP A 186 -6.31 -20.15 4.50
CA ASP A 186 -5.52 -21.12 5.24
C ASP A 186 -4.47 -20.47 6.16
N TYR A 187 -4.09 -19.22 5.89
CA TYR A 187 -3.10 -18.46 6.63
C TYR A 187 -3.74 -17.24 7.31
N ASP A 188 -3.13 -16.79 8.41
CA ASP A 188 -3.58 -15.59 9.14
C ASP A 188 -3.17 -14.30 8.44
N ALA A 189 -2.02 -14.31 7.78
CA ALA A 189 -1.52 -13.19 7.00
C ALA A 189 -0.47 -13.64 5.98
N VAL A 190 -0.21 -12.76 5.00
CA VAL A 190 0.97 -12.80 4.15
C VAL A 190 2.02 -11.87 4.74
N PHE A 191 3.26 -12.35 4.89
CA PHE A 191 4.38 -11.66 5.54
C PHE A 191 5.41 -11.22 4.50
N THR A 192 5.77 -9.93 4.54
CA THR A 192 6.72 -9.30 3.61
C THR A 192 7.59 -8.27 4.33
N PRO A 193 8.75 -7.86 3.80
CA PRO A 193 9.33 -6.58 4.18
C PRO A 193 8.35 -5.44 3.92
N THR A 194 8.49 -4.30 4.61
CA THR A 194 7.68 -3.10 4.30
C THR A 194 8.22 -2.37 3.08
N ALA A 195 9.54 -2.26 2.97
CA ALA A 195 10.21 -1.59 1.86
C ALA A 195 11.46 -2.38 1.45
N PRO A 196 11.90 -2.29 0.18
CA PRO A 196 13.08 -3.03 -0.29
C PRO A 196 14.40 -2.50 0.26
N THR A 197 14.45 -1.24 0.67
CA THR A 197 15.63 -0.57 1.19
C THR A 197 15.30 0.21 2.46
N ALA A 198 16.33 0.58 3.23
CA ALA A 198 16.20 1.61 4.25
C ALA A 198 15.92 2.99 3.63
N ALA A 199 15.66 4.01 4.47
CA ALA A 199 15.45 5.36 4.00
C ALA A 199 16.66 5.87 3.21
N PHE A 200 16.42 6.45 2.04
CA PHE A 200 17.42 7.10 1.20
C PHE A 200 17.55 8.60 1.54
N LYS A 201 18.65 9.24 1.16
CA LYS A 201 18.89 10.67 1.41
C LYS A 201 17.91 11.53 0.60
N ILE A 202 17.56 12.69 1.14
CA ILE A 202 16.69 13.65 0.45
C ILE A 202 17.33 14.04 -0.89
N GLY A 203 16.60 13.83 -1.97
CA GLY A 203 17.02 14.16 -3.34
C GLY A 203 17.63 12.99 -4.14
N ASP A 204 18.09 11.91 -3.53
CA ASP A 204 18.81 10.83 -4.23
C ASP A 204 17.99 10.20 -5.37
N LYS A 205 16.67 10.08 -5.19
CA LYS A 205 15.76 9.49 -6.21
C LYS A 205 14.95 10.53 -6.98
N ALA A 206 15.25 11.83 -6.83
CA ALA A 206 14.43 12.90 -7.43
C ALA A 206 14.41 12.87 -8.98
N ASN A 207 15.44 12.34 -9.60
CA ASN A 207 15.58 12.27 -11.06
C ASN A 207 15.38 10.85 -11.62
N ASP A 208 15.09 9.86 -10.78
CA ASP A 208 14.82 8.49 -11.19
C ASP A 208 13.42 8.05 -10.68
N PRO A 209 12.37 8.28 -11.48
CA PRO A 209 11.01 7.88 -11.10
C PRO A 209 10.85 6.37 -10.91
N VAL A 210 11.60 5.55 -11.66
CA VAL A 210 11.52 4.09 -11.57
C VAL A 210 12.08 3.61 -10.24
N ALA A 211 13.27 4.10 -9.84
CA ALA A 211 13.84 3.79 -8.53
C ALA A 211 12.96 4.29 -7.37
N MET A 212 12.25 5.42 -7.54
CA MET A 212 11.28 5.88 -6.57
C MET A 212 10.07 4.93 -6.49
N TYR A 213 9.56 4.47 -7.62
CA TYR A 213 8.39 3.58 -7.69
C TYR A 213 8.66 2.20 -7.09
N LEU A 214 9.88 1.69 -7.26
CA LEU A 214 10.28 0.42 -6.65
C LEU A 214 10.24 0.44 -5.11
N CYS A 215 10.26 1.60 -4.47
CA CYS A 215 10.08 1.70 -3.02
C CYS A 215 8.72 1.19 -2.55
N ASP A 216 7.71 1.19 -3.42
CA ASP A 216 6.34 0.76 -3.13
C ASP A 216 6.09 -0.73 -3.40
N LEU A 217 7.13 -1.48 -3.77
CA LEU A 217 7.04 -2.88 -4.22
C LEU A 217 6.19 -3.77 -3.30
N PHE A 218 6.38 -3.67 -1.99
CA PHE A 218 5.71 -4.52 -1.01
C PHE A 218 4.42 -3.92 -0.44
N THR A 219 4.21 -2.61 -0.56
CA THR A 219 3.02 -1.95 0.02
C THR A 219 1.84 -1.90 -0.94
N VAL A 220 2.11 -1.72 -2.23
CA VAL A 220 1.09 -1.65 -3.29
C VAL A 220 0.18 -2.87 -3.38
N PRO A 221 0.65 -4.12 -3.19
CA PRO A 221 -0.23 -5.30 -3.25
C PRO A 221 -1.45 -5.22 -2.34
N ALA A 222 -1.30 -4.70 -1.12
CA ALA A 222 -2.42 -4.53 -0.19
C ALA A 222 -3.49 -3.57 -0.73
N ASN A 223 -3.08 -2.43 -1.32
CA ASN A 223 -3.99 -1.46 -1.91
C ASN A 223 -4.71 -2.03 -3.14
N ILE A 224 -3.96 -2.67 -4.05
CA ILE A 224 -4.50 -3.27 -5.28
C ILE A 224 -5.53 -4.36 -4.95
N ALA A 225 -5.22 -5.23 -4.02
CA ALA A 225 -6.11 -6.30 -3.59
C ALA A 225 -7.23 -5.85 -2.64
N GLN A 226 -7.15 -4.61 -2.11
CA GLN A 226 -8.09 -4.06 -1.11
C GLN A 226 -8.12 -4.88 0.19
N HIS A 227 -6.94 -5.28 0.65
CA HIS A 227 -6.74 -6.00 1.90
C HIS A 227 -6.14 -5.08 2.97
N PRO A 228 -6.51 -5.26 4.25
CA PRO A 228 -5.86 -4.55 5.34
C PRO A 228 -4.41 -5.00 5.48
N ALA A 229 -3.55 -4.06 5.85
CA ALA A 229 -2.15 -4.35 6.14
C ALA A 229 -1.67 -3.55 7.35
N ILE A 230 -0.66 -4.09 8.03
CA ILE A 230 0.04 -3.39 9.11
C ILE A 230 1.55 -3.47 8.86
N SER A 231 2.22 -2.33 8.98
CA SER A 231 3.68 -2.23 8.93
C SER A 231 4.21 -1.95 10.34
N ILE A 232 5.19 -2.75 10.76
CA ILE A 232 5.74 -2.68 12.11
C ILE A 232 7.25 -2.44 12.02
N PRO A 233 7.80 -1.44 12.76
CA PRO A 233 9.24 -1.31 12.90
C PRO A 233 9.83 -2.58 13.51
N SER A 234 10.82 -3.18 12.86
CA SER A 234 11.32 -4.52 13.20
C SER A 234 12.81 -4.56 13.53
N GLY A 235 13.56 -3.53 13.17
CA GLY A 235 15.00 -3.44 13.43
C GLY A 235 15.57 -2.13 12.91
N LYS A 236 16.90 -2.08 12.84
CA LYS A 236 17.66 -0.96 12.29
C LYS A 236 18.82 -1.47 11.46
N THR A 237 19.26 -0.68 10.48
CA THR A 237 20.52 -0.88 9.77
C THR A 237 21.71 -0.62 10.69
N ALA A 238 22.92 -0.98 10.24
CA ALA A 238 24.17 -0.65 10.92
C ALA A 238 24.35 0.87 11.13
N GLU A 239 23.77 1.69 10.24
CA GLU A 239 23.75 3.17 10.34
C GLU A 239 22.64 3.71 11.26
N GLY A 240 21.79 2.85 11.83
CA GLY A 240 20.70 3.23 12.73
C GLY A 240 19.38 3.60 12.04
N LEU A 241 19.26 3.42 10.71
CA LEU A 241 18.02 3.67 9.98
C LEU A 241 16.98 2.58 10.27
N PRO A 242 15.69 2.92 10.47
CA PRO A 242 14.69 1.92 10.81
C PRO A 242 14.37 1.00 9.63
N LEU A 243 14.13 -0.27 9.94
CA LEU A 243 13.63 -1.29 9.05
C LEU A 243 12.24 -1.75 9.51
N GLY A 244 11.42 -2.23 8.59
CA GLY A 244 10.06 -2.67 8.87
C GLY A 244 9.71 -3.98 8.19
N VAL A 245 8.78 -4.71 8.83
CA VAL A 245 8.08 -5.85 8.26
C VAL A 245 6.59 -5.55 8.16
N GLN A 246 5.90 -6.24 7.26
CA GLN A 246 4.50 -6.03 6.98
C GLN A 246 3.72 -7.35 7.02
N PHE A 247 2.48 -7.27 7.50
CA PHE A 247 1.48 -8.32 7.32
C PHE A 247 0.31 -7.79 6.50
N ILE A 248 -0.10 -8.55 5.50
CA ILE A 248 -1.33 -8.33 4.72
C ILE A 248 -2.33 -9.39 5.17
N GLY A 249 -3.50 -8.98 5.66
CA GLY A 249 -4.52 -9.86 6.22
C GLY A 249 -5.75 -10.03 5.35
N ALA A 250 -6.64 -10.92 5.73
CA ALA A 250 -7.94 -11.03 5.10
C ALA A 250 -8.78 -9.77 5.33
N ARG A 251 -9.72 -9.48 4.45
CA ARG A 251 -10.61 -8.31 4.57
C ARG A 251 -11.34 -8.35 5.91
N PHE A 252 -11.31 -7.21 6.62
CA PHE A 252 -11.89 -7.03 7.96
C PHE A 252 -11.28 -7.91 9.06
N ALA A 253 -10.04 -8.39 8.88
CA ALA A 253 -9.31 -9.15 9.89
C ALA A 253 -8.24 -8.32 10.60
N GLU A 254 -8.45 -7.01 10.76
CA GLU A 254 -7.50 -6.07 11.37
C GLU A 254 -7.11 -6.48 12.80
N GLU A 255 -8.02 -7.09 13.56
CA GLU A 255 -7.71 -7.58 14.91
C GLU A 255 -6.59 -8.65 14.90
N LYS A 256 -6.57 -9.55 13.90
CA LYS A 256 -5.47 -10.51 13.72
C LYS A 256 -4.15 -9.80 13.42
N LEU A 257 -4.20 -8.77 12.58
CA LEU A 257 -3.02 -7.99 12.22
C LEU A 257 -2.43 -7.24 13.44
N PHE A 258 -3.28 -6.66 14.29
CA PHE A 258 -2.81 -6.05 15.52
C PHE A 258 -2.15 -7.09 16.44
N THR A 259 -2.74 -8.27 16.61
CA THR A 259 -2.14 -9.34 17.41
C THR A 259 -0.79 -9.78 16.86
N LEU A 260 -0.65 -9.94 15.54
CA LEU A 260 0.63 -10.26 14.89
C LEU A 260 1.65 -9.13 15.09
N GLY A 261 1.21 -7.88 15.01
CA GLY A 261 2.05 -6.72 15.25
C GLY A 261 2.58 -6.66 16.69
N GLU A 262 1.74 -6.95 17.68
CA GLU A 262 2.15 -7.04 19.09
C GLU A 262 3.21 -8.13 19.32
N VAL A 263 3.10 -9.27 18.60
CA VAL A 263 4.11 -10.33 18.64
C VAL A 263 5.45 -9.84 18.05
N VAL A 264 5.43 -9.11 16.94
CA VAL A 264 6.66 -8.52 16.36
C VAL A 264 7.29 -7.53 17.33
N GLU A 265 6.50 -6.67 17.98
CA GLU A 265 7.02 -5.74 19.00
C GLU A 265 7.68 -6.46 20.17
N LYS A 266 7.10 -7.57 20.63
CA LYS A 266 7.69 -8.43 21.66
C LYS A 266 9.02 -9.03 21.21
N VAL A 267 9.03 -9.66 20.02
CA VAL A 267 10.22 -10.31 19.45
C VAL A 267 11.34 -9.29 19.24
N ARG A 268 11.04 -8.14 18.66
CA ARG A 268 11.99 -7.05 18.45
C ARG A 268 12.59 -6.56 19.78
N GLY A 269 11.78 -6.39 20.83
CA GLY A 269 12.24 -5.92 22.14
C GLY A 269 13.25 -6.85 22.81
N THR A 270 13.30 -8.12 22.41
CA THR A 270 14.29 -9.09 22.89
C THR A 270 15.61 -9.08 22.07
N MET A 271 15.64 -8.34 20.96
CA MET A 271 16.77 -8.25 20.02
C MET A 271 17.58 -6.93 20.15
N SER A 272 17.21 -6.04 21.07
CA SER A 272 17.87 -4.73 21.29
C SER A 272 19.07 -4.82 22.24
#